data_de49f12d3144bb7912d1b3bf54f227bd
#
_entry.id   de49f12d3144bb7912d1b3bf54f227bd
#
_cell.length_a   1.000
_cell.length_b   1.000
_cell.length_c   1.000
_cell.angle_alpha   90.00
_cell.angle_beta   90.00
_cell.angle_gamma   90.00
#
_symmetry.space_group_name_H-M   'P 1'
#
loop_
_entity.id
_entity.type
_entity.pdbx_description
1 polymer ?
#
loop_
_entity_poly.entity_id
_entity_poly.type
_entity_poly.pdbx_seq_one_letter_code
_entity_poly.pdbx_strand_id
1 'polypeptide(L)'
;MEQVTVVGAGLAGCEATWQLVKRNIPVRLIEMRPKKESPAFHTDRFAELVCSNSLRSNAMNNAVGILKEELRQMDSLIMKSADMHAVPAGSALAVDRETFSQYITDTIKNHPLVEVVNEEMTALPQGPCIIATGPLTSDSLAKAIHDFTSEDTFHFYDAAAPIIEKDSIDFSKAYYKSRYDKGKASYINCPMNADEFETFYDALIHAECVNLHDFEKETYFEGCMPIEEMARRGKKTMLFGPLKPVGLEKDKDSHPVAVVQLRQDNVAASMYNIVGFQTHLTWPEQRRVFSLIPGLENLKITRYGVMHRNSYLSSPIVLKETYQSKKRDDLFFAGQLTGVEGYVESCASGLIAGINMSLYMQNKEPICFGNTCVMGSQAYYITHCDPKHFQPMNANFGIMHLNEKCKKHERKEKFAAQALSRIQEIQEQVNG
;
A
#
# COMPACT_ATOMS: atom_id res chain seq x y z
N MET A 1 -17.07 25.91 14.87
CA MET A 1 -16.04 24.95 15.33
C MET A 1 -14.75 25.27 14.62
N GLU A 2 -13.62 25.11 15.28
CA GLU A 2 -12.31 25.25 14.66
C GLU A 2 -12.14 24.18 13.58
N GLN A 3 -11.51 24.57 12.46
CA GLN A 3 -11.31 23.70 11.30
C GLN A 3 -10.01 22.91 11.46
N VAL A 4 -10.01 21.60 11.15
CA VAL A 4 -8.81 20.80 11.13
C VAL A 4 -8.16 20.84 9.75
N THR A 5 -6.86 21.09 9.71
CA THR A 5 -6.07 21.02 8.45
C THR A 5 -5.57 19.59 8.23
N VAL A 6 -5.91 18.98 7.10
CA VAL A 6 -5.34 17.70 6.65
C VAL A 6 -4.45 17.97 5.43
N VAL A 7 -3.20 17.55 5.48
CA VAL A 7 -2.22 17.75 4.41
C VAL A 7 -1.96 16.44 3.69
N GLY A 8 -2.30 16.39 2.41
CA GLY A 8 -2.20 15.23 1.53
C GLY A 8 -3.55 14.50 1.36
N ALA A 9 -4.00 14.36 0.11
CA ALA A 9 -5.22 13.65 -0.28
C ALA A 9 -4.95 12.21 -0.77
N GLY A 10 -3.97 11.54 -0.18
CA GLY A 10 -3.74 10.10 -0.34
C GLY A 10 -4.74 9.26 0.47
N LEU A 11 -4.49 7.93 0.53
CA LEU A 11 -5.37 7.00 1.26
C LEU A 11 -5.58 7.41 2.72
N ALA A 12 -4.49 7.74 3.42
CA ALA A 12 -4.55 8.12 4.83
C ALA A 12 -5.24 9.48 5.05
N GLY A 13 -4.95 10.49 4.21
CA GLY A 13 -5.57 11.81 4.35
C GLY A 13 -7.05 11.81 4.01
N CYS A 14 -7.47 11.07 2.98
CA CYS A 14 -8.88 10.91 2.65
C CYS A 14 -9.64 10.17 3.77
N GLU A 15 -9.04 9.12 4.34
CA GLU A 15 -9.65 8.39 5.44
C GLU A 15 -9.76 9.25 6.71
N ALA A 16 -8.69 9.99 7.06
CA ALA A 16 -8.70 10.92 8.19
C ALA A 16 -9.76 12.01 8.01
N THR A 17 -9.83 12.61 6.81
CA THR A 17 -10.87 13.59 6.45
C THR A 17 -12.27 13.00 6.62
N TRP A 18 -12.51 11.79 6.12
CA TRP A 18 -13.79 11.10 6.26
C TRP A 18 -14.17 10.90 7.73
N GLN A 19 -13.25 10.44 8.56
CA GLN A 19 -13.49 10.21 9.98
C GLN A 19 -13.80 11.52 10.74
N LEU A 20 -13.22 12.65 10.35
CA LEU A 20 -13.50 13.97 10.90
C LEU A 20 -14.88 14.47 10.50
N VAL A 21 -15.22 14.46 9.21
CA VAL A 21 -16.49 15.00 8.73
C VAL A 21 -17.70 14.19 9.19
N LYS A 22 -17.55 12.87 9.37
CA LYS A 22 -18.58 12.02 10.01
C LYS A 22 -18.91 12.46 11.44
N ARG A 23 -17.97 13.12 12.12
CA ARG A 23 -18.13 13.66 13.47
C ARG A 23 -18.42 15.16 13.48
N ASN A 24 -18.88 15.68 12.34
CA ASN A 24 -19.26 17.09 12.13
C ASN A 24 -18.10 18.07 12.36
N ILE A 25 -16.85 17.67 12.12
CA ILE A 25 -15.68 18.54 12.21
C ILE A 25 -15.32 19.04 10.80
N PRO A 26 -15.31 20.37 10.57
CA PRO A 26 -14.91 20.93 9.29
C PRO A 26 -13.42 20.66 8.99
N VAL A 27 -13.11 20.36 7.74
CA VAL A 27 -11.75 20.02 7.29
C VAL A 27 -11.31 20.92 6.16
N ARG A 28 -10.09 21.44 6.27
CA ARG A 28 -9.34 22.03 5.16
C ARG A 28 -8.34 20.99 4.65
N LEU A 29 -8.66 20.37 3.50
CA LEU A 29 -7.84 19.36 2.88
C LEU A 29 -6.90 20.03 1.86
N ILE A 30 -5.59 19.93 2.12
CA ILE A 30 -4.56 20.52 1.27
C ILE A 30 -3.92 19.41 0.44
N GLU A 31 -3.97 19.53 -0.89
CA GLU A 31 -3.34 18.63 -1.84
C GLU A 31 -2.51 19.42 -2.84
N MET A 32 -1.25 19.05 -3.04
CA MET A 32 -0.37 19.81 -3.93
C MET A 32 -0.73 19.67 -5.41
N ARG A 33 -1.34 18.54 -5.82
CA ARG A 33 -1.77 18.34 -7.20
C ARG A 33 -3.06 19.10 -7.50
N PRO A 34 -3.27 19.58 -8.73
CA PRO A 34 -2.38 19.49 -9.89
C PRO A 34 -1.29 20.57 -9.96
N LYS A 35 -1.20 21.49 -9.00
CA LYS A 35 -0.25 22.63 -9.06
C LYS A 35 1.21 22.19 -8.97
N LYS A 36 1.49 21.15 -8.20
CA LYS A 36 2.81 20.52 -8.12
C LYS A 36 2.68 19.04 -8.40
N GLU A 37 3.38 18.57 -9.41
CA GLU A 37 3.43 17.15 -9.77
C GLU A 37 4.30 16.38 -8.80
N SER A 38 4.03 15.07 -8.70
CA SER A 38 4.82 14.10 -7.98
C SER A 38 5.15 12.94 -8.92
N PRO A 39 6.37 12.40 -8.89
CA PRO A 39 6.82 11.42 -9.88
C PRO A 39 6.02 10.11 -9.90
N ALA A 40 5.30 9.79 -8.84
CA ALA A 40 4.52 8.54 -8.76
C ALA A 40 3.05 8.68 -9.18
N PHE A 41 2.51 9.89 -9.15
CA PHE A 41 1.10 10.13 -9.47
C PHE A 41 0.90 10.49 -10.93
N HIS A 42 -0.21 10.04 -11.53
CA HIS A 42 -0.54 10.27 -12.93
C HIS A 42 -1.83 11.07 -13.13
N THR A 43 -2.58 11.26 -12.05
CA THR A 43 -3.84 12.00 -12.06
C THR A 43 -3.91 12.96 -10.87
N ASP A 44 -4.89 13.86 -10.89
CA ASP A 44 -5.24 14.74 -9.77
C ASP A 44 -6.30 14.12 -8.83
N ARG A 45 -6.64 12.85 -9.04
CA ARG A 45 -7.59 12.14 -8.19
C ARG A 45 -7.00 11.85 -6.81
N PHE A 46 -7.85 11.87 -5.82
CA PHE A 46 -7.50 11.50 -4.45
C PHE A 46 -7.35 10.00 -4.31
N ALA A 47 -6.57 9.56 -3.32
CA ALA A 47 -6.32 8.15 -3.02
C ALA A 47 -5.86 7.32 -4.23
N GLU A 48 -5.11 7.91 -5.17
CA GLU A 48 -4.58 7.18 -6.32
C GLU A 48 -3.63 6.07 -5.88
N LEU A 49 -3.83 4.86 -6.44
CA LEU A 49 -2.98 3.70 -6.19
C LEU A 49 -1.78 3.71 -7.14
N VAL A 50 -0.62 4.08 -6.64
CA VAL A 50 0.57 4.36 -7.47
C VAL A 50 1.34 3.11 -7.90
N CYS A 51 1.40 2.06 -7.07
CA CYS A 51 2.21 0.87 -7.31
C CYS A 51 1.38 -0.28 -7.92
N SER A 52 0.36 -0.74 -7.20
CA SER A 52 -0.46 -1.89 -7.53
C SER A 52 -1.93 -1.55 -7.36
N ASN A 53 -2.83 -2.23 -8.09
CA ASN A 53 -4.27 -2.13 -7.84
C ASN A 53 -4.75 -3.15 -6.79
N SER A 54 -3.85 -3.94 -6.22
CA SER A 54 -4.17 -4.95 -5.21
C SER A 54 -4.04 -4.41 -3.79
N LEU A 55 -5.09 -4.62 -3.02
CA LEU A 55 -5.09 -4.44 -1.58
C LEU A 55 -4.73 -5.75 -0.83
N ARG A 56 -4.07 -6.68 -1.50
CA ARG A 56 -3.64 -7.99 -0.99
C ARG A 56 -4.81 -8.90 -0.57
N SER A 57 -4.53 -9.97 0.19
CA SER A 57 -5.51 -10.99 0.58
C SER A 57 -6.72 -10.39 1.30
N ASN A 58 -7.93 -10.83 0.92
CA ASN A 58 -9.19 -10.49 1.59
C ASN A 58 -9.65 -11.55 2.61
N ALA A 59 -8.87 -12.62 2.78
CA ALA A 59 -9.24 -13.75 3.62
C ALA A 59 -8.93 -13.47 5.10
N MET A 60 -9.86 -13.82 5.99
CA MET A 60 -9.75 -13.62 7.45
C MET A 60 -8.64 -14.45 8.12
N ASN A 61 -8.04 -15.38 7.43
CA ASN A 61 -6.87 -16.13 7.90
C ASN A 61 -5.53 -15.44 7.60
N ASN A 62 -5.57 -14.18 7.17
CA ASN A 62 -4.43 -13.28 6.97
C ASN A 62 -4.63 -11.98 7.75
N ALA A 63 -3.58 -11.45 8.34
CA ALA A 63 -3.68 -10.21 9.12
C ALA A 63 -4.23 -9.04 8.30
N VAL A 64 -3.82 -8.88 7.03
CA VAL A 64 -4.35 -7.83 6.16
C VAL A 64 -5.83 -8.02 5.80
N GLY A 65 -6.33 -9.26 5.79
CA GLY A 65 -7.77 -9.54 5.63
C GLY A 65 -8.55 -9.11 6.87
N ILE A 66 -8.02 -9.40 8.06
CA ILE A 66 -8.59 -8.92 9.33
C ILE A 66 -8.57 -7.39 9.37
N LEU A 67 -7.46 -6.75 9.01
CA LEU A 67 -7.33 -5.30 8.96
C LEU A 67 -8.42 -4.64 8.09
N LYS A 68 -8.73 -5.25 6.93
CA LYS A 68 -9.83 -4.75 6.09
C LYS A 68 -11.19 -4.86 6.76
N GLU A 69 -11.42 -5.95 7.48
CA GLU A 69 -12.67 -6.12 8.20
C GLU A 69 -12.80 -5.16 9.38
N GLU A 70 -11.70 -4.90 10.10
CA GLU A 70 -11.62 -3.85 11.13
C GLU A 70 -12.00 -2.48 10.55
N LEU A 71 -11.43 -2.13 9.38
CA LEU A 71 -11.73 -0.90 8.67
C LEU A 71 -13.21 -0.82 8.21
N ARG A 72 -13.78 -1.94 7.71
CA ARG A 72 -15.22 -2.00 7.33
C ARG A 72 -16.11 -1.72 8.51
N GLN A 73 -15.84 -2.35 9.65
CA GLN A 73 -16.62 -2.12 10.89
C GLN A 73 -16.51 -0.67 11.37
N MET A 74 -15.38 -0.02 11.15
CA MET A 74 -15.19 1.41 11.48
C MET A 74 -15.73 2.36 10.39
N ASP A 75 -16.46 1.84 9.38
CA ASP A 75 -17.06 2.59 8.27
C ASP A 75 -16.04 3.43 7.49
N SER A 76 -14.98 2.76 7.05
CA SER A 76 -13.91 3.33 6.21
C SER A 76 -14.42 3.69 4.82
N LEU A 77 -14.17 4.92 4.36
CA LEU A 77 -14.44 5.36 2.99
C LEU A 77 -13.61 4.57 1.97
N ILE A 78 -12.35 4.35 2.30
CA ILE A 78 -11.42 3.63 1.42
C ILE A 78 -11.90 2.18 1.20
N MET A 79 -12.31 1.49 2.27
CA MET A 79 -12.83 0.12 2.13
C MET A 79 -14.17 0.07 1.42
N LYS A 80 -15.06 1.04 1.67
CA LYS A 80 -16.32 1.16 0.94
C LYS A 80 -16.09 1.29 -0.57
N SER A 81 -15.18 2.17 -0.97
CA SER A 81 -14.81 2.30 -2.38
C SER A 81 -14.17 1.02 -2.94
N ALA A 82 -13.29 0.37 -2.16
CA ALA A 82 -12.62 -0.86 -2.60
C ALA A 82 -13.59 -2.01 -2.86
N ASP A 83 -14.58 -2.18 -2.00
CA ASP A 83 -15.60 -3.23 -2.15
C ASP A 83 -16.54 -2.97 -3.34
N MET A 84 -16.88 -1.68 -3.60
CA MET A 84 -17.73 -1.28 -4.73
C MET A 84 -17.04 -1.42 -6.10
N HIS A 85 -15.74 -1.25 -6.15
CA HIS A 85 -14.96 -1.21 -7.40
C HIS A 85 -13.99 -2.39 -7.52
N ALA A 86 -14.32 -3.51 -6.88
CA ALA A 86 -13.50 -4.72 -6.90
C ALA A 86 -13.46 -5.35 -8.31
N VAL A 87 -12.27 -5.81 -8.70
CA VAL A 87 -12.05 -6.60 -9.92
C VAL A 87 -11.57 -8.01 -9.57
N PRO A 88 -11.77 -9.00 -10.46
CA PRO A 88 -11.37 -10.38 -10.18
C PRO A 88 -9.87 -10.52 -9.93
N ALA A 89 -9.49 -11.05 -8.75
CA ALA A 89 -8.11 -11.24 -8.35
C ALA A 89 -7.92 -12.44 -7.41
N GLY A 90 -8.64 -13.54 -7.62
CA GLY A 90 -8.56 -14.74 -6.79
C GLY A 90 -8.95 -14.48 -5.34
N SER A 91 -8.04 -14.72 -4.39
CA SER A 91 -8.25 -14.45 -2.96
C SER A 91 -7.84 -13.04 -2.52
N ALA A 92 -7.29 -12.24 -3.43
CA ALA A 92 -6.93 -10.86 -3.15
C ALA A 92 -8.13 -9.93 -3.44
N LEU A 93 -8.18 -8.80 -2.76
CA LEU A 93 -9.01 -7.67 -3.14
C LEU A 93 -8.19 -6.77 -4.07
N ALA A 94 -8.53 -6.74 -5.34
CA ALA A 94 -7.99 -5.79 -6.30
C ALA A 94 -9.12 -4.89 -6.80
N VAL A 95 -8.79 -3.67 -7.20
CA VAL A 95 -9.78 -2.66 -7.60
C VAL A 95 -9.48 -2.11 -8.99
N ASP A 96 -10.51 -1.61 -9.65
CA ASP A 96 -10.34 -0.70 -10.76
C ASP A 96 -9.82 0.64 -10.22
N ARG A 97 -8.61 1.03 -10.62
CA ARG A 97 -7.92 2.21 -10.06
C ARG A 97 -8.68 3.51 -10.29
N GLU A 98 -9.29 3.63 -11.46
CA GLU A 98 -9.94 4.87 -11.87
C GLU A 98 -11.24 5.09 -11.11
N THR A 99 -12.13 4.11 -11.14
CA THR A 99 -13.42 4.21 -10.45
C THR A 99 -13.27 4.23 -8.94
N PHE A 100 -12.29 3.50 -8.39
CA PHE A 100 -11.95 3.54 -6.97
C PHE A 100 -11.56 4.95 -6.52
N SER A 101 -10.57 5.55 -7.18
CA SER A 101 -10.06 6.88 -6.83
C SER A 101 -11.08 7.98 -7.15
N GLN A 102 -11.87 7.84 -8.22
CA GLN A 102 -12.91 8.79 -8.59
C GLN A 102 -14.00 8.86 -7.51
N TYR A 103 -14.50 7.72 -7.04
CA TYR A 103 -15.52 7.67 -6.00
C TYR A 103 -15.07 8.39 -4.71
N ILE A 104 -13.82 8.15 -4.28
CA ILE A 104 -13.25 8.81 -3.10
C ILE A 104 -13.13 10.32 -3.33
N THR A 105 -12.64 10.71 -4.51
CA THR A 105 -12.47 12.11 -4.90
C THR A 105 -13.81 12.86 -4.83
N ASP A 106 -14.85 12.29 -5.45
CA ASP A 106 -16.16 12.91 -5.51
C ASP A 106 -16.81 12.97 -4.12
N THR A 107 -16.68 11.92 -3.32
CA THR A 107 -17.21 11.89 -1.96
C THR A 107 -16.60 12.97 -1.08
N ILE A 108 -15.27 13.14 -1.15
CA ILE A 108 -14.55 14.14 -0.34
C ILE A 108 -14.78 15.56 -0.86
N LYS A 109 -14.62 15.80 -2.18
CA LYS A 109 -14.76 17.14 -2.78
C LYS A 109 -16.17 17.72 -2.66
N ASN A 110 -17.20 16.88 -2.71
CA ASN A 110 -18.59 17.33 -2.61
C ASN A 110 -19.12 17.37 -1.18
N HIS A 111 -18.33 17.01 -0.18
CA HIS A 111 -18.79 17.03 1.21
C HIS A 111 -18.85 18.46 1.75
N PRO A 112 -19.99 18.91 2.33
CA PRO A 112 -20.20 20.30 2.72
C PRO A 112 -19.26 20.81 3.83
N LEU A 113 -18.63 19.92 4.58
CA LEU A 113 -17.65 20.25 5.62
C LEU A 113 -16.20 20.18 5.14
N VAL A 114 -15.94 19.98 3.85
CA VAL A 114 -14.59 19.91 3.29
C VAL A 114 -14.31 21.07 2.38
N GLU A 115 -13.29 21.85 2.72
CA GLU A 115 -12.66 22.83 1.83
C GLU A 115 -11.39 22.22 1.22
N VAL A 116 -11.38 22.03 -0.10
CA VAL A 116 -10.19 21.52 -0.81
C VAL A 116 -9.34 22.69 -1.30
N VAL A 117 -8.07 22.68 -0.93
CA VAL A 117 -7.09 23.67 -1.36
C VAL A 117 -5.96 22.98 -2.12
N ASN A 118 -5.76 23.38 -3.38
CA ASN A 118 -4.67 22.84 -4.19
C ASN A 118 -3.44 23.74 -4.04
N GLU A 119 -2.56 23.38 -3.12
CA GLU A 119 -1.28 24.06 -2.91
C GLU A 119 -0.24 23.13 -2.28
N GLU A 120 1.04 23.41 -2.50
CA GLU A 120 2.11 22.75 -1.76
C GLU A 120 2.22 23.36 -0.36
N MET A 121 2.10 22.51 0.65
CA MET A 121 2.45 22.90 2.01
C MET A 121 3.96 22.83 2.22
N THR A 122 4.56 23.97 2.57
CA THR A 122 6.02 24.10 2.75
C THR A 122 6.45 24.24 4.21
N ALA A 123 5.49 24.37 5.13
CA ALA A 123 5.69 24.47 6.57
C ALA A 123 4.60 23.70 7.30
N LEU A 124 4.83 23.36 8.57
CA LEU A 124 3.78 22.73 9.40
C LEU A 124 2.66 23.74 9.68
N PRO A 125 1.39 23.37 9.46
CA PRO A 125 0.25 24.22 9.76
C PRO A 125 0.21 24.62 11.24
N GLN A 126 -0.30 25.82 11.52
CA GLN A 126 -0.65 26.23 12.87
C GLN A 126 -2.04 25.66 13.23
N GLY A 127 -2.25 25.35 14.53
CA GLY A 127 -3.50 24.77 15.00
C GLY A 127 -3.66 23.28 14.64
N PRO A 128 -4.86 22.70 14.87
CA PRO A 128 -5.11 21.28 14.72
C PRO A 128 -4.84 20.77 13.29
N CYS A 129 -3.93 19.82 13.14
CA CYS A 129 -3.57 19.33 11.82
C CYS A 129 -3.12 17.85 11.79
N ILE A 130 -3.36 17.22 10.64
CA ILE A 130 -2.90 15.86 10.32
C ILE A 130 -2.02 15.92 9.07
N ILE A 131 -0.77 15.47 9.18
CA ILE A 131 0.15 15.35 8.05
C ILE A 131 0.05 13.93 7.50
N ALA A 132 -0.52 13.79 6.30
CA ALA A 132 -0.80 12.52 5.62
C ALA A 132 -0.26 12.50 4.19
N THR A 133 0.90 13.13 3.97
CA THR A 133 1.52 13.34 2.66
C THR A 133 2.16 12.09 2.04
N GLY A 134 2.18 11.00 2.79
CA GLY A 134 2.69 9.71 2.33
C GLY A 134 4.20 9.69 2.14
N PRO A 135 4.72 8.72 1.35
CA PRO A 135 6.15 8.49 1.23
C PRO A 135 6.86 9.51 0.35
N LEU A 136 6.12 10.27 -0.48
CA LEU A 136 6.63 11.26 -1.41
C LEU A 136 6.33 12.69 -0.94
N THR A 137 6.50 12.92 0.36
CA THR A 137 6.43 14.25 0.95
C THR A 137 7.42 15.19 0.25
N SER A 138 6.97 16.41 -0.08
CA SER A 138 7.83 17.38 -0.75
C SER A 138 9.03 17.77 0.11
N ASP A 139 10.16 18.09 -0.53
CA ASP A 139 11.42 18.42 0.17
C ASP A 139 11.24 19.57 1.15
N SER A 140 10.43 20.59 0.79
CA SER A 140 10.15 21.73 1.65
C SER A 140 9.43 21.32 2.93
N LEU A 141 8.39 20.49 2.82
CA LEU A 141 7.65 19.99 3.99
C LEU A 141 8.46 18.98 4.78
N ALA A 142 9.22 18.10 4.10
CA ALA A 142 10.12 17.14 4.75
C ALA A 142 11.16 17.88 5.61
N LYS A 143 11.74 18.99 5.09
CA LYS A 143 12.62 19.84 5.85
C LYS A 143 11.92 20.47 7.08
N ALA A 144 10.71 21.00 6.91
CA ALA A 144 9.95 21.58 8.02
C ALA A 144 9.61 20.52 9.10
N ILE A 145 9.33 19.29 8.72
CA ILE A 145 9.12 18.16 9.64
C ILE A 145 10.43 17.83 10.37
N HIS A 146 11.55 17.72 9.67
CA HIS A 146 12.86 17.49 10.25
C HIS A 146 13.21 18.60 11.28
N ASP A 147 13.07 19.87 10.90
CA ASP A 147 13.37 21.03 11.77
C ASP A 147 12.50 21.00 13.06
N PHE A 148 11.25 20.55 12.94
CA PHE A 148 10.34 20.42 14.08
C PHE A 148 10.66 19.20 14.96
N THR A 149 10.91 18.04 14.35
CA THR A 149 11.15 16.79 15.08
C THR A 149 12.56 16.71 15.65
N SER A 150 13.53 17.37 15.01
CA SER A 150 14.97 17.26 15.23
C SER A 150 15.49 15.83 15.00
N GLU A 151 14.76 15.06 14.16
CA GLU A 151 15.06 13.68 13.81
C GLU A 151 15.22 13.55 12.31
N ASP A 152 16.21 12.78 11.87
CA ASP A 152 16.35 12.46 10.46
C ASP A 152 15.19 11.59 9.96
N THR A 153 14.75 11.83 8.73
CA THR A 153 13.85 10.92 8.04
C THR A 153 14.65 9.76 7.47
N PHE A 154 14.16 8.54 7.65
CA PHE A 154 14.73 7.37 6.99
C PHE A 154 14.17 7.26 5.57
N HIS A 155 14.93 6.58 4.71
CA HIS A 155 14.56 6.37 3.32
C HIS A 155 14.67 4.90 2.95
N PHE A 156 13.78 4.47 2.07
CA PHE A 156 13.89 3.19 1.37
C PHE A 156 13.38 3.36 -0.07
N TYR A 157 13.78 2.45 -0.94
CA TYR A 157 13.34 2.44 -2.33
C TYR A 157 12.19 1.48 -2.53
N ASP A 158 11.17 1.94 -3.26
CA ASP A 158 10.00 1.19 -3.68
C ASP A 158 9.87 1.25 -5.20
N ALA A 159 9.52 0.15 -5.82
CA ALA A 159 9.39 0.05 -7.26
C ALA A 159 7.97 -0.37 -7.65
N ALA A 160 7.47 0.20 -8.75
CA ALA A 160 6.21 -0.18 -9.36
C ALA A 160 6.42 -1.22 -10.46
N ALA A 161 5.47 -2.14 -10.63
CA ALA A 161 5.45 -3.10 -11.72
C ALA A 161 4.74 -2.53 -12.95
N PRO A 162 5.14 -2.92 -14.19
CA PRO A 162 4.53 -2.44 -15.41
C PRO A 162 3.11 -2.99 -15.62
N ILE A 163 2.32 -2.22 -16.38
CA ILE A 163 0.98 -2.58 -16.84
C ILE A 163 1.03 -2.73 -18.36
N ILE A 164 0.44 -3.80 -18.88
CA ILE A 164 0.42 -4.14 -20.30
C ILE A 164 -1.00 -4.26 -20.84
N GLU A 165 -1.16 -4.08 -22.16
CA GLU A 165 -2.43 -4.29 -22.86
C GLU A 165 -2.70 -5.78 -23.04
N LYS A 166 -3.94 -6.21 -22.78
CA LYS A 166 -4.38 -7.60 -22.99
C LYS A 166 -4.20 -8.08 -24.42
N ASP A 167 -4.52 -7.23 -25.39
CA ASP A 167 -4.49 -7.57 -26.82
C ASP A 167 -3.06 -7.82 -27.33
N SER A 168 -2.05 -7.48 -26.54
CA SER A 168 -0.66 -7.78 -26.84
C SER A 168 -0.20 -9.16 -26.32
N ILE A 169 -1.07 -9.90 -25.61
CA ILE A 169 -0.76 -11.22 -25.02
C ILE A 169 -1.11 -12.34 -26.01
N ASP A 170 -0.14 -13.21 -26.26
CA ASP A 170 -0.36 -14.40 -27.10
C ASP A 170 -0.97 -15.56 -26.27
N PHE A 171 -2.27 -15.76 -26.40
CA PHE A 171 -3.03 -16.83 -25.74
C PHE A 171 -2.77 -18.23 -26.30
N SER A 172 -1.96 -18.40 -27.34
CA SER A 172 -1.49 -19.75 -27.74
C SER A 172 -0.49 -20.29 -26.71
N LYS A 173 0.25 -19.40 -26.01
CA LYS A 173 1.26 -19.70 -25.00
C LYS A 173 0.76 -19.44 -23.59
N ALA A 174 0.00 -18.36 -23.39
CA ALA A 174 -0.56 -17.99 -22.09
C ALA A 174 -1.95 -18.60 -21.85
N TYR A 175 -2.37 -18.74 -20.59
CA TYR A 175 -3.67 -19.31 -20.22
C TYR A 175 -4.20 -18.74 -18.91
N TYR A 176 -5.52 -18.78 -18.74
CA TYR A 176 -6.17 -18.41 -17.48
C TYR A 176 -6.14 -19.56 -16.48
N LYS A 177 -5.63 -19.31 -15.27
CA LYS A 177 -5.69 -20.23 -14.14
C LYS A 177 -5.48 -19.50 -12.81
N SER A 178 -6.13 -20.00 -11.77
CA SER A 178 -5.80 -19.60 -10.38
C SER A 178 -4.97 -20.71 -9.71
N ARG A 179 -4.08 -20.30 -8.81
CA ARG A 179 -3.16 -21.21 -8.13
C ARG A 179 -3.92 -22.28 -7.32
N TYR A 180 -3.59 -23.54 -7.56
CA TYR A 180 -4.27 -24.71 -6.97
C TYR A 180 -5.76 -24.79 -7.29
N ASP A 181 -6.18 -24.22 -8.41
CA ASP A 181 -7.57 -24.14 -8.86
C ASP A 181 -8.54 -23.55 -7.79
N LYS A 182 -8.02 -22.68 -6.92
CA LYS A 182 -8.79 -22.02 -5.88
C LYS A 182 -9.49 -20.76 -6.43
N GLY A 183 -10.82 -20.80 -6.47
CA GLY A 183 -11.64 -19.68 -6.97
C GLY A 183 -11.70 -19.63 -8.51
N LYS A 184 -12.09 -18.45 -9.04
CA LYS A 184 -12.16 -18.24 -10.49
C LYS A 184 -10.76 -18.14 -11.08
N ALA A 185 -10.56 -18.65 -12.29
CA ALA A 185 -9.34 -18.52 -13.06
C ALA A 185 -9.16 -17.05 -13.56
N SER A 186 -8.73 -16.17 -12.67
CA SER A 186 -8.68 -14.72 -12.88
C SER A 186 -7.28 -14.17 -13.24
N TYR A 187 -6.24 -15.01 -13.16
CA TYR A 187 -4.90 -14.65 -13.58
C TYR A 187 -4.56 -15.25 -14.93
N ILE A 188 -3.88 -14.49 -15.78
CA ILE A 188 -3.23 -15.01 -16.97
C ILE A 188 -1.84 -15.49 -16.56
N ASN A 189 -1.43 -16.68 -17.01
CA ASN A 189 -0.18 -17.31 -16.66
C ASN A 189 0.66 -17.52 -17.90
N CYS A 190 1.91 -17.09 -17.86
CA CYS A 190 2.91 -17.21 -18.92
C CYS A 190 3.99 -18.20 -18.43
N PRO A 191 3.91 -19.48 -18.81
CA PRO A 191 4.87 -20.50 -18.39
C PRO A 191 6.18 -20.38 -19.13
N MET A 192 7.29 -20.73 -18.49
CA MET A 192 8.61 -20.86 -19.09
C MET A 192 9.17 -22.25 -18.85
N ASN A 193 9.77 -22.84 -19.88
CA ASN A 193 10.63 -24.00 -19.76
C ASN A 193 12.03 -23.59 -19.25
N ALA A 194 12.98 -24.55 -19.16
CA ALA A 194 14.32 -24.29 -18.62
C ALA A 194 15.12 -23.30 -19.46
N ASP A 195 15.12 -23.47 -20.78
CA ASP A 195 15.91 -22.64 -21.70
C ASP A 195 15.34 -21.20 -21.79
N GLU A 196 14.00 -21.07 -21.79
CA GLU A 196 13.32 -19.79 -21.78
C GLU A 196 13.58 -19.03 -20.48
N PHE A 197 13.54 -19.73 -19.32
CA PHE A 197 13.86 -19.13 -18.03
C PHE A 197 15.33 -18.70 -17.94
N GLU A 198 16.27 -19.52 -18.43
CA GLU A 198 17.70 -19.15 -18.44
C GLU A 198 17.95 -17.91 -19.29
N THR A 199 17.35 -17.85 -20.49
CA THR A 199 17.47 -16.71 -21.42
C THR A 199 16.90 -15.44 -20.77
N PHE A 200 15.71 -15.53 -20.15
CA PHE A 200 15.09 -14.42 -19.43
C PHE A 200 15.94 -13.98 -18.23
N TYR A 201 16.40 -14.93 -17.42
CA TYR A 201 17.18 -14.65 -16.23
C TYR A 201 18.50 -13.95 -16.57
N ASP A 202 19.23 -14.47 -17.58
CA ASP A 202 20.49 -13.88 -18.02
C ASP A 202 20.29 -12.45 -18.54
N ALA A 203 19.26 -12.24 -19.37
CA ALA A 203 18.91 -10.91 -19.85
C ALA A 203 18.56 -9.94 -18.72
N LEU A 204 17.88 -10.42 -17.67
CA LEU A 204 17.44 -9.62 -16.53
C LEU A 204 18.59 -9.15 -15.63
N ILE A 205 19.54 -10.05 -15.31
CA ILE A 205 20.69 -9.70 -14.44
C ILE A 205 21.68 -8.75 -15.11
N HIS A 206 21.71 -8.72 -16.44
CA HIS A 206 22.61 -7.85 -17.22
C HIS A 206 21.89 -6.60 -17.79
N ALA A 207 20.62 -6.43 -17.48
CA ALA A 207 19.83 -5.30 -17.97
C ALA A 207 20.27 -3.98 -17.34
N GLU A 208 20.18 -2.91 -18.13
CA GLU A 208 20.50 -1.55 -17.67
C GLU A 208 19.41 -1.03 -16.76
N CYS A 209 19.83 -0.57 -15.57
CA CYS A 209 18.98 0.06 -14.58
C CYS A 209 19.09 1.59 -14.63
N VAL A 210 18.07 2.28 -14.19
CA VAL A 210 18.12 3.74 -13.98
C VAL A 210 19.13 4.03 -12.87
N ASN A 211 20.11 4.91 -13.13
CA ASN A 211 21.08 5.32 -12.13
C ASN A 211 20.38 6.06 -10.99
N LEU A 212 20.48 5.50 -9.79
CA LEU A 212 20.16 6.20 -8.56
C LEU A 212 21.34 7.10 -8.20
N HIS A 213 21.09 8.26 -7.61
CA HIS A 213 22.16 9.21 -7.26
C HIS A 213 23.25 8.54 -6.42
N ASP A 214 24.52 8.78 -6.77
CA ASP A 214 25.77 8.07 -6.42
C ASP A 214 26.14 7.95 -4.93
N PHE A 215 25.31 8.32 -3.97
CA PHE A 215 25.69 8.46 -2.56
C PHE A 215 24.91 7.63 -1.54
N GLU A 216 23.95 6.81 -1.96
CA GLU A 216 23.09 6.08 -1.02
C GLU A 216 23.22 4.56 -1.21
N LYS A 217 23.45 3.83 -0.11
CA LYS A 217 23.27 2.37 -0.09
C LYS A 217 21.80 2.10 -0.34
N GLU A 218 21.50 1.40 -1.43
CA GLU A 218 20.14 1.00 -1.78
C GLU A 218 19.56 0.09 -0.69
N THR A 219 18.61 0.62 0.06
CA THR A 219 17.84 -0.19 1.03
C THR A 219 16.46 -0.40 0.44
N TYR A 220 16.17 -1.65 0.05
CA TYR A 220 14.87 -2.04 -0.48
C TYR A 220 13.98 -2.60 0.62
N PHE A 221 12.70 -2.28 0.56
CA PHE A 221 11.70 -3.00 1.31
C PHE A 221 11.45 -4.37 0.67
N GLU A 222 11.54 -5.46 1.45
CA GLU A 222 11.45 -6.84 0.93
C GLU A 222 10.17 -7.11 0.11
N GLY A 223 9.05 -6.50 0.48
CA GLY A 223 7.76 -6.66 -0.22
C GLY A 223 7.66 -5.97 -1.58
N CYS A 224 8.57 -5.02 -1.87
CA CYS A 224 8.58 -4.22 -3.11
C CYS A 224 9.96 -4.27 -3.79
N MET A 225 10.74 -5.30 -3.50
CA MET A 225 12.07 -5.48 -4.08
C MET A 225 11.98 -5.61 -5.60
N PRO A 226 12.83 -4.88 -6.36
CA PRO A 226 12.89 -5.00 -7.80
C PRO A 226 13.20 -6.42 -8.27
N ILE A 227 12.59 -6.83 -9.38
CA ILE A 227 12.73 -8.20 -9.92
C ILE A 227 14.18 -8.52 -10.30
N GLU A 228 14.93 -7.54 -10.81
CA GLU A 228 16.35 -7.67 -11.12
C GLU A 228 17.20 -7.84 -9.87
N GLU A 229 16.85 -7.23 -8.74
CA GLU A 229 17.53 -7.43 -7.46
C GLU A 229 17.25 -8.84 -6.90
N MET A 230 15.98 -9.30 -7.02
CA MET A 230 15.66 -10.70 -6.69
C MET A 230 16.47 -11.67 -7.56
N ALA A 231 16.64 -11.37 -8.84
CA ALA A 231 17.44 -12.18 -9.77
C ALA A 231 18.92 -12.21 -9.37
N ARG A 232 19.51 -11.08 -8.96
CA ARG A 232 20.88 -10.99 -8.45
C ARG A 232 21.11 -11.80 -7.17
N ARG A 233 20.08 -11.96 -6.32
CA ARG A 233 20.11 -12.85 -5.16
C ARG A 233 20.08 -14.33 -5.55
N GLY A 234 19.75 -14.65 -6.79
CA GLY A 234 19.81 -15.98 -7.39
C GLY A 234 18.48 -16.54 -7.87
N LYS A 235 18.55 -17.47 -8.79
CA LYS A 235 17.39 -18.12 -9.44
C LYS A 235 16.36 -18.67 -8.46
N LYS A 236 16.81 -19.26 -7.34
CA LYS A 236 15.90 -19.81 -6.32
C LYS A 236 15.01 -18.73 -5.69
N THR A 237 15.53 -17.51 -5.49
CA THR A 237 14.72 -16.39 -4.95
C THR A 237 13.51 -16.11 -5.86
N MET A 238 13.71 -16.13 -7.18
CA MET A 238 12.62 -15.94 -8.15
C MET A 238 11.67 -17.12 -8.19
N LEU A 239 12.21 -18.36 -8.24
CA LEU A 239 11.40 -19.59 -8.39
C LEU A 239 10.62 -19.99 -7.13
N PHE A 240 11.04 -19.54 -5.96
CA PHE A 240 10.28 -19.66 -4.70
C PHE A 240 9.46 -18.39 -4.38
N GLY A 241 9.68 -17.31 -5.12
CA GLY A 241 9.01 -16.02 -5.04
C GLY A 241 7.99 -15.80 -6.17
N PRO A 242 8.15 -14.69 -6.95
CA PRO A 242 7.16 -14.25 -7.93
C PRO A 242 6.94 -15.21 -9.10
N LEU A 243 7.95 -15.99 -9.48
CA LEU A 243 7.89 -16.92 -10.62
C LEU A 243 7.59 -18.37 -10.22
N LYS A 244 7.14 -18.62 -9.00
CA LYS A 244 6.85 -19.96 -8.51
C LYS A 244 5.83 -20.70 -9.39
N PRO A 245 6.18 -21.86 -10.01
CA PRO A 245 5.29 -22.55 -10.95
C PRO A 245 4.22 -23.41 -10.26
N VAL A 246 4.47 -23.88 -9.05
CA VAL A 246 3.66 -24.89 -8.34
C VAL A 246 2.21 -24.46 -8.20
N GLY A 247 1.29 -25.31 -8.66
CA GLY A 247 -0.16 -25.10 -8.63
C GLY A 247 -0.67 -24.24 -9.78
N LEU A 248 0.16 -23.98 -10.80
CA LEU A 248 -0.17 -23.22 -12.00
C LEU A 248 0.04 -24.01 -13.30
N GLU A 249 0.35 -25.31 -13.20
CA GLU A 249 0.51 -26.18 -14.36
C GLU A 249 -0.76 -26.16 -15.24
N LYS A 250 -0.62 -26.01 -16.55
CA LYS A 250 -1.75 -25.94 -17.51
C LYS A 250 -2.57 -27.23 -17.47
N ASP A 251 -1.89 -28.34 -17.48
CA ASP A 251 -2.42 -29.70 -17.42
C ASP A 251 -1.44 -30.62 -16.69
N LYS A 252 -1.74 -31.91 -16.62
CA LYS A 252 -0.92 -32.90 -15.89
C LYS A 252 0.44 -33.17 -16.52
N ASP A 253 0.59 -32.90 -17.81
CA ASP A 253 1.81 -33.13 -18.58
C ASP A 253 2.66 -31.85 -18.67
N SER A 254 2.13 -30.74 -18.20
CA SER A 254 2.83 -29.43 -18.20
C SER A 254 3.69 -29.28 -16.95
N HIS A 255 5.00 -29.13 -17.12
CA HIS A 255 5.96 -28.95 -16.03
C HIS A 255 6.81 -27.68 -16.24
N PRO A 256 6.22 -26.48 -16.13
CA PRO A 256 6.98 -25.25 -16.28
C PRO A 256 8.00 -25.11 -15.15
N VAL A 257 9.18 -24.59 -15.48
CA VAL A 257 10.22 -24.25 -14.49
C VAL A 257 9.86 -22.95 -13.76
N ALA A 258 9.26 -22.01 -14.46
CA ALA A 258 8.79 -20.75 -13.93
C ALA A 258 7.46 -20.34 -14.55
N VAL A 259 6.66 -19.53 -13.85
CA VAL A 259 5.41 -18.97 -14.38
C VAL A 259 5.29 -17.51 -13.99
N VAL A 260 5.16 -16.62 -14.97
CA VAL A 260 4.81 -15.23 -14.77
C VAL A 260 3.30 -15.10 -14.70
N GLN A 261 2.78 -14.40 -13.70
CA GLN A 261 1.35 -14.16 -13.54
C GLN A 261 0.99 -12.71 -13.90
N LEU A 262 -0.10 -12.55 -14.62
CA LEU A 262 -0.67 -11.24 -14.94
C LEU A 262 -2.00 -11.10 -14.24
N ARG A 263 -2.21 -10.00 -13.53
CA ARG A 263 -3.45 -9.68 -12.81
C ARG A 263 -4.20 -8.57 -13.52
N GLN A 264 -5.51 -8.75 -13.65
CA GLN A 264 -6.40 -7.72 -14.18
C GLN A 264 -6.26 -6.40 -13.41
N ASP A 265 -6.11 -5.28 -14.14
CA ASP A 265 -5.88 -3.95 -13.57
C ASP A 265 -7.11 -3.03 -13.69
N ASN A 266 -8.08 -3.33 -14.57
CA ASN A 266 -9.30 -2.53 -14.76
C ASN A 266 -10.54 -3.40 -14.98
N VAL A 267 -11.73 -2.84 -14.78
CA VAL A 267 -13.02 -3.55 -14.95
C VAL A 267 -13.20 -4.07 -16.38
N ALA A 268 -12.77 -3.31 -17.39
CA ALA A 268 -12.86 -3.70 -18.79
C ALA A 268 -12.00 -4.92 -19.15
N ALA A 269 -11.15 -5.38 -18.23
CA ALA A 269 -10.19 -6.46 -18.45
C ALA A 269 -9.30 -6.25 -19.69
N SER A 270 -9.00 -5.00 -20.03
CA SER A 270 -8.14 -4.59 -21.14
C SER A 270 -6.68 -4.37 -20.75
N MET A 271 -6.40 -4.18 -19.44
CA MET A 271 -5.07 -3.95 -18.90
C MET A 271 -4.71 -4.96 -17.81
N TYR A 272 -3.44 -5.37 -17.79
CA TYR A 272 -2.93 -6.38 -16.85
C TYR A 272 -1.60 -5.94 -16.24
N ASN A 273 -1.49 -6.06 -14.91
CA ASN A 273 -0.26 -5.82 -14.16
C ASN A 273 0.60 -7.09 -14.14
N ILE A 274 1.89 -6.99 -14.43
CA ILE A 274 2.84 -8.11 -14.32
C ILE A 274 3.18 -8.28 -12.83
N VAL A 275 2.68 -9.36 -12.24
CA VAL A 275 2.75 -9.56 -10.77
C VAL A 275 4.17 -9.87 -10.31
N GLY A 276 4.68 -9.09 -9.36
CA GLY A 276 6.01 -9.29 -8.80
C GLY A 276 7.15 -8.73 -9.66
N PHE A 277 6.83 -7.93 -10.68
CA PHE A 277 7.79 -7.30 -11.59
C PHE A 277 8.00 -5.81 -11.27
N GLN A 278 8.02 -5.46 -10.00
CA GLN A 278 8.55 -4.16 -9.60
C GLN A 278 9.96 -4.02 -10.17
N THR A 279 10.29 -2.86 -10.74
CA THR A 279 11.56 -2.73 -11.47
C THR A 279 12.05 -1.29 -11.54
N HIS A 280 13.38 -1.11 -11.58
CA HIS A 280 14.06 0.13 -11.93
C HIS A 280 14.85 0.01 -13.25
N LEU A 281 14.59 -1.02 -14.04
CA LEU A 281 15.10 -1.11 -15.39
C LEU A 281 14.73 0.12 -16.20
N THR A 282 15.61 0.54 -17.11
CA THR A 282 15.27 1.58 -18.09
C THR A 282 14.09 1.14 -18.96
N TRP A 283 13.28 2.06 -19.48
CA TRP A 283 12.12 1.71 -20.31
C TRP A 283 12.45 0.85 -21.54
N PRO A 284 13.57 1.07 -22.27
CA PRO A 284 13.99 0.16 -23.33
C PRO A 284 14.25 -1.26 -22.83
N GLU A 285 14.90 -1.39 -21.66
CA GLU A 285 15.21 -2.69 -21.07
C GLU A 285 13.94 -3.41 -20.56
N GLN A 286 12.99 -2.71 -20.00
CA GLN A 286 11.70 -3.32 -19.65
C GLN A 286 11.03 -3.94 -20.87
N ARG A 287 11.04 -3.26 -22.03
CA ARG A 287 10.53 -3.82 -23.28
C ARG A 287 11.34 -5.03 -23.73
N ARG A 288 12.64 -4.91 -23.79
CA ARG A 288 13.56 -5.96 -24.25
C ARG A 288 13.48 -7.23 -23.39
N VAL A 289 13.60 -7.07 -22.08
CA VAL A 289 13.66 -8.22 -21.14
C VAL A 289 12.31 -8.88 -20.99
N PHE A 290 11.23 -8.11 -20.82
CA PHE A 290 9.92 -8.69 -20.56
C PHE A 290 9.30 -9.30 -21.82
N SER A 291 9.73 -8.91 -23.04
CA SER A 291 9.34 -9.59 -24.27
C SER A 291 9.97 -10.98 -24.46
N LEU A 292 10.94 -11.36 -23.63
CA LEU A 292 11.48 -12.72 -23.61
C LEU A 292 10.57 -13.72 -22.88
N ILE A 293 9.53 -13.24 -22.19
CA ILE A 293 8.56 -14.09 -21.51
C ILE A 293 7.59 -14.66 -22.55
N PRO A 294 7.43 -16.01 -22.64
CA PRO A 294 6.49 -16.63 -23.58
C PRO A 294 5.07 -16.09 -23.42
N GLY A 295 4.48 -15.66 -24.53
CA GLY A 295 3.18 -15.00 -24.56
C GLY A 295 3.24 -13.48 -24.41
N LEU A 296 4.41 -12.89 -24.15
CA LEU A 296 4.63 -11.45 -24.08
C LEU A 296 5.58 -10.89 -25.14
N GLU A 297 5.88 -11.65 -26.19
CA GLU A 297 6.85 -11.26 -27.25
C GLU A 297 6.48 -9.94 -27.91
N ASN A 298 5.20 -9.64 -28.02
CA ASN A 298 4.68 -8.42 -28.62
C ASN A 298 4.07 -7.46 -27.59
N LEU A 299 4.51 -7.54 -26.31
CA LEU A 299 3.89 -6.78 -25.24
C LEU A 299 3.87 -5.27 -25.53
N LYS A 300 2.74 -4.66 -25.24
CA LYS A 300 2.56 -3.21 -25.21
C LYS A 300 2.41 -2.73 -23.78
N ILE A 301 3.42 -2.00 -23.31
CA ILE A 301 3.44 -1.44 -21.97
C ILE A 301 2.68 -0.11 -22.00
N THR A 302 1.57 -0.02 -21.28
CA THR A 302 0.79 1.21 -21.10
C THR A 302 1.33 2.05 -19.95
N ARG A 303 1.90 1.39 -18.93
CA ARG A 303 2.56 2.03 -17.80
C ARG A 303 3.85 1.29 -17.48
N TYR A 304 4.96 2.00 -17.54
CA TYR A 304 6.27 1.44 -17.19
C TYR A 304 6.43 1.30 -15.68
N GLY A 305 7.22 0.31 -15.27
CA GLY A 305 7.74 0.24 -13.92
C GLY A 305 8.66 1.42 -13.65
N VAL A 306 8.57 1.97 -12.45
CA VAL A 306 9.38 3.10 -11.97
C VAL A 306 9.76 2.87 -10.53
N MET A 307 10.88 3.45 -10.09
CA MET A 307 11.31 3.41 -8.71
C MET A 307 11.19 4.78 -8.06
N HIS A 308 10.79 4.79 -6.80
CA HIS A 308 10.64 5.99 -5.98
C HIS A 308 11.43 5.85 -4.69
N ARG A 309 11.99 6.96 -4.22
CA ARG A 309 12.56 7.07 -2.89
C ARG A 309 11.45 7.44 -1.91
N ASN A 310 11.13 6.53 -1.01
CA ASN A 310 10.13 6.73 0.03
C ASN A 310 10.78 7.23 1.31
N SER A 311 10.10 8.15 1.98
CA SER A 311 10.55 8.70 3.26
C SER A 311 9.61 8.33 4.39
N TYR A 312 10.15 8.09 5.59
CA TYR A 312 9.36 7.84 6.79
C TYR A 312 10.04 8.41 8.05
N LEU A 313 9.22 8.70 9.06
CA LEU A 313 9.66 9.28 10.33
C LEU A 313 10.30 8.23 11.24
N SER A 314 11.15 8.67 12.15
CA SER A 314 11.53 7.89 13.34
C SER A 314 10.37 7.85 14.35
N SER A 315 9.29 7.15 13.97
CA SER A 315 8.03 7.15 14.72
C SER A 315 8.16 6.72 16.17
N PRO A 316 9.06 5.77 16.56
CA PRO A 316 9.26 5.46 17.97
C PRO A 316 9.72 6.65 18.81
N ILE A 317 10.37 7.64 18.19
CA ILE A 317 10.82 8.86 18.87
C ILE A 317 9.74 9.96 18.79
N VAL A 318 9.10 10.10 17.64
CA VAL A 318 8.25 11.26 17.28
C VAL A 318 6.80 11.10 17.71
N LEU A 319 6.23 9.87 17.69
CA LEU A 319 4.80 9.63 17.79
C LEU A 319 4.38 8.92 19.07
N LYS A 320 3.17 9.25 19.55
CA LYS A 320 2.37 8.45 20.46
C LYS A 320 1.62 7.36 19.68
N GLU A 321 1.14 6.31 20.36
CA GLU A 321 0.35 5.23 19.75
C GLU A 321 -0.96 5.73 19.08
N THR A 322 -1.42 6.90 19.47
CA THR A 322 -2.56 7.61 18.89
C THR A 322 -2.28 8.32 17.55
N TYR A 323 -1.06 8.18 17.01
CA TYR A 323 -0.50 8.95 15.88
C TYR A 323 -0.29 10.45 16.16
N GLN A 324 -0.51 10.89 17.40
CA GLN A 324 -0.26 12.24 17.87
C GLN A 324 1.26 12.47 18.03
N SER A 325 1.74 13.66 17.69
CA SER A 325 3.12 14.06 17.97
C SER A 325 3.39 14.11 19.48
N LYS A 326 4.59 13.67 19.91
CA LYS A 326 5.03 13.83 21.31
C LYS A 326 5.39 15.26 21.67
N LYS A 327 5.65 16.14 20.66
CA LYS A 327 6.07 17.54 20.87
C LYS A 327 4.95 18.56 20.78
N ARG A 328 3.81 18.18 20.13
CA ARG A 328 2.69 19.10 19.87
C ARG A 328 1.38 18.32 19.82
N ASP A 329 0.46 18.59 20.75
CA ASP A 329 -0.73 17.79 20.96
C ASP A 329 -1.82 17.95 19.89
N ASP A 330 -1.84 19.07 19.15
CA ASP A 330 -2.75 19.33 18.03
C ASP A 330 -2.18 18.90 16.67
N LEU A 331 -1.02 18.21 16.65
CA LEU A 331 -0.37 17.70 15.44
C LEU A 331 -0.36 16.17 15.42
N PHE A 332 -0.91 15.61 14.35
CA PHE A 332 -0.91 14.18 14.07
C PHE A 332 -0.20 13.88 12.76
N PHE A 333 0.30 12.65 12.64
CA PHE A 333 0.85 12.14 11.39
C PHE A 333 0.10 10.86 11.00
N ALA A 334 -0.02 10.59 9.69
CA ALA A 334 -0.69 9.39 9.20
C ALA A 334 -0.09 8.89 7.88
N GLY A 335 -0.41 7.65 7.53
CA GLY A 335 0.04 7.02 6.30
C GLY A 335 1.45 6.47 6.36
N GLN A 336 1.97 6.15 5.19
CA GLN A 336 3.29 5.50 5.05
C GLN A 336 4.43 6.34 5.63
N LEU A 337 4.27 7.66 5.69
CA LEU A 337 5.21 8.57 6.37
C LEU A 337 5.48 8.15 7.82
N THR A 338 4.55 7.46 8.49
CA THR A 338 4.72 7.00 9.89
C THR A 338 5.45 5.66 10.02
N GLY A 339 5.86 5.03 8.91
CA GLY A 339 6.49 3.71 8.91
C GLY A 339 5.51 2.53 8.93
N VAL A 340 4.21 2.76 8.72
CA VAL A 340 3.31 1.70 8.29
C VAL A 340 3.51 1.46 6.80
N GLU A 341 3.56 0.20 6.37
CA GLU A 341 3.80 -0.14 4.97
C GLU A 341 2.60 -0.84 4.35
N GLY A 342 2.09 -0.26 3.26
CA GLY A 342 0.97 -0.75 2.48
C GLY A 342 -0.24 0.18 2.45
N TYR A 343 -1.11 -0.01 1.45
CA TYR A 343 -2.28 0.83 1.21
C TYR A 343 -3.32 0.75 2.34
N VAL A 344 -3.62 -0.48 2.78
CA VAL A 344 -4.62 -0.74 3.83
C VAL A 344 -4.10 -0.26 5.19
N GLU A 345 -2.80 -0.43 5.44
CA GLU A 345 -2.10 0.05 6.62
C GLU A 345 -2.10 1.59 6.68
N SER A 346 -1.83 2.23 5.54
CA SER A 346 -1.89 3.70 5.44
C SER A 346 -3.30 4.21 5.70
N CYS A 347 -4.32 3.55 5.16
CA CYS A 347 -5.73 3.84 5.45
C CYS A 347 -6.02 3.72 6.94
N ALA A 348 -5.62 2.62 7.59
CA ALA A 348 -5.84 2.36 9.01
C ALA A 348 -5.20 3.43 9.91
N SER A 349 -3.97 3.86 9.58
CA SER A 349 -3.32 4.96 10.31
C SER A 349 -4.08 6.28 10.17
N GLY A 350 -4.62 6.56 8.97
CA GLY A 350 -5.47 7.73 8.73
C GLY A 350 -6.78 7.68 9.52
N LEU A 351 -7.40 6.50 9.62
CA LEU A 351 -8.59 6.29 10.43
C LEU A 351 -8.32 6.57 11.91
N ILE A 352 -7.24 5.98 12.48
CA ILE A 352 -6.88 6.21 13.88
C ILE A 352 -6.55 7.68 14.14
N ALA A 353 -5.76 8.31 13.28
CA ALA A 353 -5.40 9.72 13.40
C ALA A 353 -6.65 10.62 13.30
N GLY A 354 -7.56 10.36 12.36
CA GLY A 354 -8.81 11.12 12.20
C GLY A 354 -9.74 11.00 13.39
N ILE A 355 -9.91 9.79 13.95
CA ILE A 355 -10.69 9.56 15.17
C ILE A 355 -10.06 10.30 16.35
N ASN A 356 -8.76 10.13 16.59
CA ASN A 356 -8.08 10.76 17.72
C ASN A 356 -8.01 12.28 17.60
N MET A 357 -7.84 12.82 16.40
CA MET A 357 -8.01 14.26 16.18
C MET A 357 -9.43 14.72 16.49
N SER A 358 -10.45 13.92 16.15
CA SER A 358 -11.83 14.28 16.47
C SER A 358 -12.09 14.30 17.98
N LEU A 359 -11.51 13.40 18.74
CA LEU A 359 -11.58 13.38 20.20
C LEU A 359 -10.85 14.59 20.79
N TYR A 360 -9.63 14.90 20.28
CA TYR A 360 -8.91 16.10 20.66
C TYR A 360 -9.75 17.38 20.47
N MET A 361 -10.39 17.53 19.30
CA MET A 361 -11.26 18.68 19.00
C MET A 361 -12.48 18.79 19.92
N GLN A 362 -12.88 17.68 20.53
CA GLN A 362 -13.97 17.61 21.52
C GLN A 362 -13.48 17.72 22.96
N ASN A 363 -12.19 17.99 23.21
CA ASN A 363 -11.52 17.96 24.50
C ASN A 363 -11.70 16.62 25.23
N LYS A 364 -11.75 15.51 24.49
CA LYS A 364 -11.76 14.13 24.98
C LYS A 364 -10.33 13.55 24.86
N GLU A 365 -10.01 12.58 25.73
CA GLU A 365 -8.73 11.88 25.67
C GLU A 365 -8.63 11.01 24.41
N PRO A 366 -7.50 11.04 23.68
CA PRO A 366 -7.24 10.13 22.57
C PRO A 366 -7.23 8.66 23.02
N ILE A 367 -7.70 7.77 22.13
CA ILE A 367 -7.85 6.33 22.40
C ILE A 367 -6.72 5.56 21.73
N CYS A 368 -6.01 4.71 22.51
CA CYS A 368 -5.10 3.70 22.00
C CYS A 368 -5.91 2.46 21.60
N PHE A 369 -5.71 2.00 20.36
CA PHE A 369 -6.39 0.80 19.84
C PHE A 369 -5.82 -0.48 20.44
N GLY A 370 -4.55 -0.45 20.89
CA GLY A 370 -3.87 -1.56 21.56
C GLY A 370 -3.42 -2.65 20.61
N ASN A 371 -2.61 -3.60 21.07
CA ASN A 371 -1.98 -4.61 20.22
C ASN A 371 -2.79 -5.92 20.07
N THR A 372 -4.07 -5.90 20.39
CA THR A 372 -5.00 -7.05 20.26
C THR A 372 -5.82 -7.02 18.97
N CYS A 373 -5.84 -5.92 18.25
CA CYS A 373 -6.36 -5.79 16.89
C CYS A 373 -5.23 -5.42 15.92
N VAL A 374 -5.43 -5.56 14.61
CA VAL A 374 -4.36 -5.35 13.62
C VAL A 374 -4.01 -3.87 13.49
N MET A 375 -5.02 -2.97 13.42
CA MET A 375 -4.80 -1.53 13.38
C MET A 375 -3.97 -1.05 14.58
N GLY A 376 -4.37 -1.45 15.78
CA GLY A 376 -3.67 -1.06 17.00
C GLY A 376 -2.28 -1.69 17.10
N SER A 377 -2.10 -2.94 16.65
CA SER A 377 -0.79 -3.59 16.64
C SER A 377 0.23 -2.87 15.76
N GLN A 378 -0.21 -2.27 14.65
CA GLN A 378 0.66 -1.44 13.81
C GLN A 378 1.03 -0.14 14.52
N ALA A 379 0.07 0.56 15.10
CA ALA A 379 0.31 1.76 15.90
C ALA A 379 1.28 1.49 17.06
N TYR A 380 1.10 0.36 17.75
CA TYR A 380 1.99 -0.10 18.81
C TYR A 380 3.40 -0.39 18.29
N TYR A 381 3.53 -1.14 17.19
CA TYR A 381 4.83 -1.48 16.60
C TYR A 381 5.63 -0.23 16.23
N ILE A 382 5.05 0.69 15.45
CA ILE A 382 5.78 1.88 14.98
C ILE A 382 6.19 2.85 16.09
N THR A 383 5.61 2.73 17.28
CA THR A 383 5.86 3.64 18.41
C THR A 383 6.67 3.02 19.55
N HIS A 384 6.77 1.67 19.60
CA HIS A 384 7.43 0.95 20.70
C HIS A 384 8.63 0.10 20.29
N CYS A 385 8.93 -0.03 18.99
CA CYS A 385 10.14 -0.73 18.57
C CYS A 385 11.40 0.09 18.88
N ASP A 386 12.55 -0.59 18.91
CA ASP A 386 13.84 0.08 19.07
C ASP A 386 14.09 1.04 17.89
N PRO A 387 14.27 2.35 18.13
CA PRO A 387 14.53 3.31 17.06
C PRO A 387 15.70 2.96 16.15
N LYS A 388 16.73 2.28 16.65
CA LYS A 388 17.92 1.87 15.90
C LYS A 388 17.62 0.77 14.88
N HIS A 389 16.54 0.01 15.10
CA HIS A 389 16.15 -1.12 14.27
C HIS A 389 14.77 -0.93 13.66
N PHE A 390 14.23 0.30 13.72
CA PHE A 390 12.94 0.61 13.16
C PHE A 390 12.95 0.50 11.64
N GLN A 391 12.02 -0.28 11.11
CA GLN A 391 11.77 -0.43 9.67
C GLN A 391 10.26 -0.41 9.41
N PRO A 392 9.82 0.06 8.24
CA PRO A 392 8.43 -0.01 7.84
C PRO A 392 7.88 -1.43 7.95
N MET A 393 6.60 -1.57 8.35
CA MET A 393 6.01 -2.86 8.65
C MET A 393 4.60 -3.00 8.05
N ASN A 394 4.39 -4.09 7.31
CA ASN A 394 3.07 -4.51 6.89
C ASN A 394 2.28 -5.17 8.02
N ALA A 395 0.95 -5.22 7.87
CA ALA A 395 0.08 -6.00 8.74
C ALA A 395 0.45 -7.49 8.72
N ASN A 396 0.80 -8.04 9.87
CA ASN A 396 1.13 -9.45 10.04
C ASN A 396 0.83 -9.92 11.48
N PHE A 397 0.66 -11.24 11.65
CA PHE A 397 0.37 -11.80 12.97
C PHE A 397 1.54 -11.73 13.97
N GLY A 398 2.76 -11.45 13.51
CA GLY A 398 3.96 -11.36 14.35
C GLY A 398 3.97 -10.15 15.27
N ILE A 399 3.28 -9.08 14.88
CA ILE A 399 3.16 -7.85 15.69
C ILE A 399 1.91 -7.83 16.60
N MET A 400 1.01 -8.82 16.45
CA MET A 400 -0.21 -8.90 17.27
C MET A 400 0.04 -9.68 18.56
N HIS A 401 -0.61 -9.24 19.62
CA HIS A 401 -0.69 -9.99 20.87
C HIS A 401 -1.97 -10.83 20.92
N LEU A 402 -1.85 -12.09 21.33
CA LEU A 402 -2.99 -12.98 21.57
C LEU A 402 -3.11 -13.21 23.08
N ASN A 403 -4.24 -12.82 23.67
CA ASN A 403 -4.48 -12.88 25.12
C ASN A 403 -4.52 -14.32 25.64
N GLU A 404 -4.92 -15.28 24.78
CA GLU A 404 -5.07 -16.67 25.17
C GLU A 404 -4.07 -17.61 24.49
N LYS A 405 -3.57 -18.59 25.23
CA LYS A 405 -2.82 -19.70 24.64
C LYS A 405 -3.76 -20.59 23.83
N CYS A 406 -3.35 -20.97 22.62
CA CYS A 406 -4.13 -21.84 21.74
C CYS A 406 -3.24 -22.78 20.92
N LYS A 407 -3.85 -23.79 20.29
CA LYS A 407 -3.16 -24.67 19.36
C LYS A 407 -2.82 -23.90 18.07
N LYS A 408 -1.76 -24.32 17.38
CA LYS A 408 -1.25 -23.64 16.18
C LYS A 408 -2.31 -23.50 15.07
N HIS A 409 -3.18 -24.48 14.88
CA HIS A 409 -4.21 -24.45 13.85
C HIS A 409 -5.38 -23.50 14.17
N GLU A 410 -5.66 -23.21 15.45
CA GLU A 410 -6.72 -22.32 15.92
C GLU A 410 -6.27 -20.84 15.97
N ARG A 411 -4.94 -20.62 15.92
CA ARG A 411 -4.34 -19.30 16.21
C ARG A 411 -4.89 -18.18 15.33
N LYS A 412 -5.08 -18.43 14.04
CA LYS A 412 -5.55 -17.42 13.09
C LYS A 412 -7.01 -17.00 13.33
N GLU A 413 -7.86 -17.97 13.64
CA GLU A 413 -9.27 -17.72 13.96
C GLU A 413 -9.40 -16.94 15.28
N LYS A 414 -8.58 -17.28 16.27
CA LYS A 414 -8.55 -16.55 17.54
C LYS A 414 -8.06 -15.11 17.40
N PHE A 415 -7.03 -14.89 16.58
CA PHE A 415 -6.62 -13.52 16.24
C PHE A 415 -7.74 -12.72 15.60
N ALA A 416 -8.48 -13.32 14.64
CA ALA A 416 -9.59 -12.66 13.99
C ALA A 416 -10.71 -12.32 14.97
N ALA A 417 -11.15 -13.29 15.77
CA ALA A 417 -12.21 -13.08 16.76
C ALA A 417 -11.84 -12.00 17.79
N GLN A 418 -10.63 -12.07 18.35
CA GLN A 418 -10.12 -11.08 19.31
C GLN A 418 -10.04 -9.68 18.71
N ALA A 419 -9.53 -9.56 17.48
CA ALA A 419 -9.39 -8.29 16.79
C ALA A 419 -10.75 -7.62 16.57
N LEU A 420 -11.74 -8.35 16.07
CA LEU A 420 -13.08 -7.82 15.83
C LEU A 420 -13.81 -7.45 17.14
N SER A 421 -13.63 -8.23 18.21
CA SER A 421 -14.15 -7.86 19.55
C SER A 421 -13.54 -6.56 20.03
N ARG A 422 -12.23 -6.36 19.85
CA ARG A 422 -11.57 -5.11 20.23
C ARG A 422 -12.09 -3.91 19.44
N ILE A 423 -12.36 -4.07 18.14
CA ILE A 423 -12.93 -3.00 17.32
C ILE A 423 -14.33 -2.60 17.80
N GLN A 424 -15.18 -3.55 18.22
CA GLN A 424 -16.48 -3.25 18.81
C GLN A 424 -16.36 -2.42 20.10
N GLU A 425 -15.43 -2.79 20.99
CA GLU A 425 -15.16 -1.99 22.20
C GLU A 425 -14.72 -0.56 21.86
N ILE A 426 -13.87 -0.39 20.83
CA ILE A 426 -13.42 0.93 20.37
C ILE A 426 -14.58 1.74 19.80
N GLN A 427 -15.46 1.11 19.01
CA GLN A 427 -16.67 1.77 18.50
C GLN A 427 -17.55 2.31 19.62
N GLU A 428 -17.75 1.54 20.67
CA GLU A 428 -18.51 1.97 21.85
C GLU A 428 -17.84 3.17 22.54
N GLN A 429 -16.50 3.14 22.71
CA GLN A 429 -15.75 4.24 23.32
C GLN A 429 -15.78 5.53 22.48
N VAL A 430 -15.78 5.41 21.15
CA VAL A 430 -15.78 6.57 20.24
C VAL A 430 -17.16 7.19 20.09
N ASN A 431 -18.23 6.39 20.22
CA ASN A 431 -19.62 6.85 20.04
C ASN A 431 -20.30 7.27 21.36
N GLY A 432 -19.72 6.93 22.49
CA GLY A 432 -20.15 7.36 23.83
C GLY A 432 -19.50 8.67 24.23
#